data_9ed7bead630f249bddb136151ae8120f
#
_entry.id   9ed7bead630f249bddb136151ae8120f
#
_cell.length_a   1.000
_cell.length_b   1.000
_cell.length_c   1.000
_cell.angle_alpha   90.00
_cell.angle_beta   90.00
_cell.angle_gamma   90.00
#
_symmetry.space_group_name_H-M   'P 1'
#
loop_
_entity.id
_entity.type
_entity.pdbx_description
1 polymer ?
#
loop_
_entity_poly.entity_id
_entity_poly.type
_entity_poly.pdbx_seq_one_letter_code
_entity_poly.pdbx_strand_id
1 'polypeptide(L)'
;MGLKLHSFRQSLGVNMPVRIQEHDFDLTDEIALLRKDDAQIGAVAIFIGTVRDLNEGAQVKAMTLEHYPGMTEKALQDIIDQAKGRWDLKDALVIHRVGPLSPQDQIVLVAVTSAHRGE
;
A
#
# COMPACT_ATOMS: atom_id res chain seq x y z
N MET A 1 -12.21 7.03 -12.57
CA MET A 1 -11.03 7.67 -12.04
C MET A 1 -9.91 6.72 -11.74
N GLY A 2 -10.20 5.59 -11.09
CA GLY A 2 -9.17 4.59 -10.86
C GLY A 2 -8.53 4.07 -12.12
N LEU A 3 -9.34 3.87 -13.15
CA LEU A 3 -8.80 3.42 -14.42
C LEU A 3 -7.81 4.39 -15.01
N LYS A 4 -8.13 5.67 -14.92
CA LYS A 4 -7.26 6.68 -15.48
C LYS A 4 -5.93 6.73 -14.75
N LEU A 5 -5.98 6.59 -13.45
CA LEU A 5 -4.78 6.58 -12.63
C LEU A 5 -3.92 5.35 -12.94
N HIS A 6 -4.55 4.21 -13.11
CA HIS A 6 -3.85 2.98 -13.44
C HIS A 6 -3.18 3.09 -14.81
N SER A 7 -3.89 3.65 -15.78
CA SER A 7 -3.32 3.82 -17.11
C SER A 7 -2.11 4.73 -17.06
N PHE A 8 -2.18 5.78 -16.26
CA PHE A 8 -1.07 6.70 -16.12
C PHE A 8 0.18 5.98 -15.61
N ARG A 9 0.02 5.17 -14.55
CA ARG A 9 1.14 4.40 -14.02
C ARG A 9 1.76 3.50 -15.07
N GLN A 10 0.92 2.82 -15.83
CA GLN A 10 1.39 1.87 -16.81
C GLN A 10 2.04 2.55 -18.01
N SER A 11 1.45 3.64 -18.45
CA SER A 11 1.99 4.32 -19.64
C SER A 11 3.35 4.95 -19.37
N LEU A 12 3.65 5.28 -18.13
CA LEU A 12 4.97 5.79 -17.78
C LEU A 12 6.00 4.69 -17.65
N GLY A 13 5.57 3.44 -17.67
CA GLY A 13 6.48 2.33 -17.45
C GLY A 13 7.10 2.35 -16.08
N VAL A 14 6.47 3.04 -15.16
CA VAL A 14 6.98 3.21 -13.82
C VAL A 14 6.18 2.36 -12.87
N ASN A 15 6.88 1.51 -12.13
CA ASN A 15 6.28 0.81 -11.02
C ASN A 15 6.34 1.75 -9.82
N MET A 16 5.18 2.20 -9.36
CA MET A 16 5.10 3.13 -8.24
C MET A 16 4.74 2.34 -6.98
N PRO A 17 5.76 1.76 -6.32
CA PRO A 17 5.49 0.88 -5.17
C PRO A 17 5.02 1.62 -3.93
N VAL A 18 5.21 2.93 -3.88
CA VAL A 18 4.78 3.72 -2.72
C VAL A 18 3.83 4.81 -3.20
N ARG A 19 2.64 4.86 -2.60
CA ARG A 19 1.70 5.95 -2.84
C ARG A 19 1.24 6.51 -1.50
N ILE A 20 1.19 7.83 -1.43
CA ILE A 20 0.65 8.56 -0.28
C ILE A 20 -0.59 9.28 -0.78
N GLN A 21 -1.73 9.07 -0.13
CA GLN A 21 -2.98 9.63 -0.61
C GLN A 21 -3.94 9.86 0.55
N GLU A 22 -4.90 10.75 0.35
CA GLU A 22 -5.93 11.00 1.36
C GLU A 22 -7.13 10.07 1.18
N HIS A 23 -7.49 9.80 -0.06
CA HIS A 23 -8.67 8.98 -0.31
C HIS A 23 -8.38 7.50 -0.06
N ASP A 24 -9.45 6.76 0.14
CA ASP A 24 -9.36 5.33 0.40
C ASP A 24 -8.87 4.57 -0.82
N PHE A 25 -8.52 3.33 -0.62
CA PHE A 25 -8.12 2.43 -1.70
C PHE A 25 -9.05 1.22 -1.72
N ASP A 26 -9.16 0.62 -2.89
CA ASP A 26 -9.93 -0.59 -3.08
C ASP A 26 -8.96 -1.77 -3.21
N LEU A 27 -8.97 -2.64 -2.22
CA LEU A 27 -8.01 -3.74 -2.15
C LEU A 27 -8.07 -4.62 -3.40
N THR A 28 -9.28 -4.95 -3.84
CA THR A 28 -9.44 -5.84 -5.00
C THR A 28 -8.80 -5.23 -6.23
N ASP A 29 -9.04 -3.95 -6.47
CA ASP A 29 -8.48 -3.27 -7.63
C ASP A 29 -6.97 -3.19 -7.54
N GLU A 30 -6.44 -2.88 -6.36
CA GLU A 30 -5.00 -2.73 -6.20
C GLU A 30 -4.29 -4.06 -6.40
N ILE A 31 -4.84 -5.13 -5.88
CA ILE A 31 -4.22 -6.45 -6.02
C ILE A 31 -4.32 -6.93 -7.46
N ALA A 32 -5.45 -6.66 -8.14
CA ALA A 32 -5.58 -7.02 -9.54
C ALA A 32 -4.51 -6.33 -10.39
N LEU A 33 -4.27 -5.05 -10.10
CA LEU A 33 -3.26 -4.30 -10.82
C LEU A 33 -1.86 -4.83 -10.55
N LEU A 34 -1.59 -5.16 -9.29
CA LEU A 34 -0.28 -5.66 -8.90
C LEU A 34 0.05 -6.99 -9.58
N ARG A 35 -0.96 -7.81 -9.82
CA ARG A 35 -0.79 -9.12 -10.43
C ARG A 35 -0.90 -9.11 -11.94
N LYS A 36 -1.25 -7.97 -12.51
CA LYS A 36 -1.57 -7.90 -13.93
C LYS A 36 -0.40 -8.34 -14.78
N ASP A 37 -0.69 -9.21 -15.75
CA ASP A 37 0.26 -9.67 -16.76
C ASP A 37 1.48 -10.39 -16.20
N ASP A 38 1.38 -10.93 -15.00
CA ASP A 38 2.49 -11.69 -14.43
C ASP A 38 1.99 -13.07 -13.98
N ALA A 39 2.06 -14.01 -14.88
CA ALA A 39 1.62 -15.37 -14.63
C ALA A 39 2.58 -16.15 -13.73
N GLN A 40 3.72 -15.58 -13.39
CA GLN A 40 4.71 -16.25 -12.56
C GLN A 40 4.52 -16.00 -11.08
N ILE A 41 3.55 -15.15 -10.71
CA ILE A 41 3.27 -14.91 -9.31
C ILE A 41 2.63 -16.15 -8.70
N GLY A 42 3.26 -16.70 -7.69
CA GLY A 42 2.74 -17.87 -6.98
C GLY A 42 2.11 -17.54 -5.65
N ALA A 43 2.38 -16.35 -5.12
CA ALA A 43 1.84 -15.95 -3.82
C ALA A 43 1.71 -14.46 -3.73
N VAL A 44 0.69 -14.01 -3.00
CA VAL A 44 0.48 -12.61 -2.66
C VAL A 44 0.24 -12.54 -1.16
N ALA A 45 1.00 -11.72 -0.47
CA ALA A 45 0.80 -11.49 0.96
C ALA A 45 0.34 -10.05 1.14
N ILE A 46 -0.65 -9.86 1.98
CA ILE A 46 -1.32 -8.58 2.14
C ILE A 46 -1.43 -8.25 3.63
N PHE A 47 -1.15 -7.01 3.95
CA PHE A 47 -1.37 -6.45 5.27
C PHE A 47 -2.13 -5.15 5.13
N ILE A 48 -3.20 -4.99 5.92
CA ILE A 48 -3.96 -3.74 5.97
C ILE A 48 -3.99 -3.28 7.42
N GLY A 49 -3.58 -2.04 7.64
CA GLY A 49 -3.73 -1.40 8.93
C GLY A 49 -4.94 -0.48 8.92
N THR A 50 -5.64 -0.44 10.03
CA THR A 50 -6.84 0.40 10.15
C THR A 50 -6.74 1.27 11.40
N VAL A 51 -7.53 2.33 11.40
CA VAL A 51 -7.61 3.19 12.58
C VAL A 51 -8.32 2.44 13.68
N ARG A 52 -7.63 2.33 14.80
CA ARG A 52 -8.15 1.64 15.95
C ARG A 52 -8.69 2.65 16.95
N ASP A 53 -9.80 2.31 17.61
CA ASP A 53 -10.27 3.14 18.70
C ASP A 53 -9.44 2.81 19.93
N LEU A 54 -8.47 3.66 20.22
CA LEU A 54 -7.52 3.45 21.32
C LEU A 54 -7.97 4.07 22.62
N ASN A 55 -9.04 4.81 22.59
CA ASN A 55 -9.43 5.60 23.74
C ASN A 55 -10.44 4.86 24.60
N GLU A 56 -9.99 4.40 25.74
CA GLU A 56 -10.78 3.55 26.63
C GLU A 56 -11.81 4.34 27.40
N GLY A 57 -12.64 4.99 27.00
CA GLY A 57 -13.61 5.73 27.78
C GLY A 57 -14.10 6.94 27.05
N ALA A 58 -13.37 7.33 26.03
CA ALA A 58 -13.79 8.38 25.18
C ALA A 58 -13.56 7.92 23.76
N GLN A 59 -14.49 8.16 22.89
CA GLN A 59 -14.36 7.67 21.52
C GLN A 59 -13.42 8.54 20.73
N VAL A 60 -12.54 7.89 20.00
CA VAL A 60 -11.74 8.56 18.99
C VAL A 60 -12.61 8.69 17.77
N LYS A 61 -13.02 9.89 17.43
CA LYS A 61 -13.91 10.10 16.29
C LYS A 61 -13.15 10.29 15.01
N ALA A 62 -11.95 10.82 15.09
CA ALA A 62 -11.13 11.02 13.90
C ALA A 62 -9.70 11.27 14.34
N MET A 63 -8.78 10.95 13.44
CA MET A 63 -7.38 11.31 13.61
C MET A 63 -6.88 11.90 12.31
N THR A 64 -5.83 12.66 12.38
CA THR A 64 -5.20 13.21 11.18
C THR A 64 -3.78 12.70 11.12
N LEU A 65 -3.46 12.03 10.03
CA LEU A 65 -2.11 11.54 9.80
C LEU A 65 -1.34 12.58 9.02
N GLU A 66 -0.16 12.88 9.48
CA GLU A 66 0.69 13.86 8.83
C GLU A 66 1.49 13.22 7.72
N HIS A 67 1.78 14.05 6.74
CA HIS A 67 2.58 13.62 5.60
C HIS A 67 3.73 14.61 5.44
N TYR A 68 4.93 14.08 5.41
CA TYR A 68 6.14 14.87 5.18
C TYR A 68 6.63 14.53 3.77
N PRO A 69 6.26 15.35 2.77
CA PRO A 69 6.55 15.02 1.37
C PRO A 69 8.02 14.71 1.13
N GLY A 70 8.25 13.68 0.38
CA GLY A 70 9.60 13.22 0.07
C GLY A 70 10.21 12.33 1.13
N MET A 71 10.01 12.64 2.39
CA MET A 71 10.61 11.87 3.48
C MET A 71 9.84 10.59 3.75
N THR A 72 8.51 10.69 3.76
CA THR A 72 7.68 9.52 4.00
C THR A 72 7.82 8.52 2.88
N GLU A 73 7.76 9.01 1.64
CA GLU A 73 7.91 8.14 0.49
C GLU A 73 9.28 7.46 0.48
N LYS A 74 10.31 8.23 0.80
CA LYS A 74 11.67 7.67 0.81
C LYS A 74 11.83 6.61 1.88
N ALA A 75 11.29 6.85 3.07
CA ALA A 75 11.37 5.88 4.15
C ALA A 75 10.67 4.59 3.78
N LEU A 76 9.50 4.68 3.18
CA LEU A 76 8.75 3.50 2.77
C LEU A 76 9.45 2.78 1.62
N GLN A 77 10.01 3.52 0.68
CA GLN A 77 10.75 2.93 -0.43
C GLN A 77 11.98 2.19 0.08
N ASP A 78 12.66 2.77 1.07
CA ASP A 78 13.83 2.11 1.65
C ASP A 78 13.44 0.78 2.31
N ILE A 79 12.30 0.73 2.97
CA ILE A 79 11.81 -0.52 3.57
C ILE A 79 11.53 -1.55 2.48
N ILE A 80 10.92 -1.15 1.39
CA ILE A 80 10.65 -2.05 0.27
C ILE A 80 11.96 -2.57 -0.31
N ASP A 81 12.93 -1.69 -0.51
CA ASP A 81 14.21 -2.08 -1.08
C ASP A 81 14.94 -3.08 -0.17
N GLN A 82 14.86 -2.88 1.14
CA GLN A 82 15.45 -3.82 2.07
C GLN A 82 14.75 -5.17 2.02
N ALA A 83 13.42 -5.16 1.93
CA ALA A 83 12.65 -6.40 1.85
C ALA A 83 13.01 -7.17 0.58
N LYS A 84 13.14 -6.47 -0.54
CA LYS A 84 13.51 -7.11 -1.80
C LYS A 84 14.92 -7.67 -1.76
N GLY A 85 15.79 -7.07 -0.96
CA GLY A 85 17.15 -7.57 -0.80
C GLY A 85 17.23 -8.79 0.09
N ARG A 86 16.25 -8.99 0.98
CA ARG A 86 16.26 -10.12 1.93
C ARG A 86 15.42 -11.30 1.46
N TRP A 87 14.38 -11.04 0.71
CA TRP A 87 13.47 -12.08 0.24
C TRP A 87 13.33 -11.97 -1.26
N ASP A 88 13.01 -13.09 -1.89
CA ASP A 88 12.85 -13.14 -3.34
C ASP A 88 11.44 -12.66 -3.71
N LEU A 89 11.25 -11.37 -3.66
CA LEU A 89 9.98 -10.74 -3.98
C LEU A 89 9.98 -10.29 -5.43
N LYS A 90 8.86 -10.50 -6.11
CA LYS A 90 8.70 -10.00 -7.47
C LYS A 90 8.30 -8.55 -7.46
N ASP A 91 7.37 -8.16 -6.60
CA ASP A 91 6.89 -6.80 -6.54
C ASP A 91 6.36 -6.49 -5.16
N ALA A 92 6.22 -5.22 -4.87
CA ALA A 92 5.70 -4.76 -3.60
C ALA A 92 4.95 -3.46 -3.82
N LEU A 93 3.92 -3.24 -3.01
CA LEU A 93 3.10 -2.04 -3.06
C LEU A 93 2.83 -1.58 -1.64
N VAL A 94 3.00 -0.30 -1.40
CA VAL A 94 2.59 0.33 -0.14
C VAL A 94 1.74 1.54 -0.47
N ILE A 95 0.53 1.58 0.08
CA ILE A 95 -0.33 2.75 0.00
C ILE A 95 -0.53 3.23 1.42
N HIS A 96 -0.19 4.48 1.69
CA HIS A 96 -0.33 5.06 3.02
C HIS A 96 -1.26 6.26 2.93
N ARG A 97 -2.34 6.22 3.70
CA ARG A 97 -3.27 7.34 3.72
C ARG A 97 -2.82 8.37 4.74
N VAL A 98 -3.15 9.60 4.45
CA VAL A 98 -2.86 10.74 5.33
C VAL A 98 -4.14 11.58 5.43
N GLY A 99 -4.12 12.58 6.29
CA GLY A 99 -5.27 13.45 6.47
C GLY A 99 -6.23 12.91 7.50
N PRO A 100 -7.48 13.37 7.49
CA PRO A 100 -8.46 12.99 8.52
C PRO A 100 -8.97 11.58 8.29
N LEU A 101 -8.93 10.77 9.34
CA LEU A 101 -9.38 9.38 9.31
C LEU A 101 -10.20 9.11 10.56
N SER A 102 -11.16 8.22 10.44
CA SER A 102 -12.04 7.81 11.52
C SER A 102 -11.77 6.37 11.90
N PRO A 103 -12.19 5.93 13.10
CA PRO A 103 -12.04 4.53 13.47
C PRO A 103 -12.61 3.61 12.41
N GLN A 104 -11.90 2.52 12.15
CA GLN A 104 -12.19 1.51 11.13
C GLN A 104 -11.78 1.91 9.72
N ASP A 105 -11.43 3.16 9.48
CA ASP A 105 -10.89 3.53 8.18
C ASP A 105 -9.58 2.79 7.92
N GLN A 106 -9.34 2.47 6.67
CA GLN A 106 -8.06 1.89 6.28
C GLN A 106 -6.99 2.96 6.29
N ILE A 107 -5.83 2.64 6.84
CA ILE A 107 -4.69 3.55 6.88
C ILE A 107 -3.65 3.18 5.84
N VAL A 108 -3.34 1.91 5.78
CA VAL A 108 -2.18 1.46 5.00
C VAL A 108 -2.47 0.11 4.39
N LEU A 109 -1.99 -0.06 3.18
CA LEU A 109 -1.95 -1.35 2.50
C LEU A 109 -0.50 -1.67 2.20
N VAL A 110 -0.08 -2.88 2.57
CA VAL A 110 1.19 -3.43 2.14
C VAL A 110 0.89 -4.73 1.44
N ALA A 111 1.36 -4.86 0.20
CA ALA A 111 1.16 -6.07 -0.57
C ALA A 111 2.47 -6.44 -1.24
N VAL A 112 2.82 -7.71 -1.18
CA VAL A 112 4.02 -8.22 -1.83
C VAL A 112 3.67 -9.46 -2.63
N THR A 113 4.40 -9.67 -3.71
CA THR A 113 4.23 -10.85 -4.56
C THR A 113 5.52 -11.62 -4.64
N SER A 114 5.39 -12.91 -4.86
CA SER A 114 6.53 -13.79 -5.02
C SER A 114 6.18 -14.91 -5.99
N ALA A 115 7.19 -15.43 -6.67
CA ALA A 115 7.00 -16.62 -7.50
C ALA A 115 6.88 -17.87 -6.62
N HIS A 116 7.35 -17.82 -5.42
CA HIS A 116 7.40 -18.96 -4.52
C HIS A 116 6.27 -18.92 -3.52
N ARG A 117 5.87 -20.08 -3.04
CA ARG A 117 4.87 -20.21 -2.01
C ARG A 117 5.48 -20.91 -0.82
N GLY A 118 5.12 -20.42 0.39
CA GLY A 118 5.56 -21.09 1.59
C GLY A 118 6.98 -20.82 2.00
N GLU A 119 7.51 -19.70 1.53
CA GLU A 119 8.89 -19.35 1.87
C GLU A 119 9.01 -18.04 2.64
#